data_d8b27e99bbc836e94729c54672e9b930
#
_entry.id   d8b27e99bbc836e94729c54672e9b930
#
_cell.length_a   1.000
_cell.length_b   1.000
_cell.length_c   1.000
_cell.angle_alpha   90.00
_cell.angle_beta   90.00
_cell.angle_gamma   90.00
#
_symmetry.space_group_name_H-M   'P 1'
#
loop_
_entity.id
_entity.type
_entity.pdbx_description
1 polymer ?
#
loop_
_entity_poly.entity_id
_entity_poly.type
_entity_poly.pdbx_seq_one_letter_code
_entity_poly.pdbx_strand_id
1 'polypeptide(L)'
;MKEVLEKFKTIIKSLESGHGSFLVFALFLREKPFETWDIIISATWLNSSELSSYKLISAKLQEVLTGQEFLQFSRIVLLDPDDQTVKFLLDLETVKNGGYKEFSGEALTEKFKFTIKRAYLLRSLKQP
;
A
#
# COMPACT_ATOMS: atom_id res chain seq x y z
N MET A 1 -12.87 7.54 4.89
CA MET A 1 -11.51 6.95 4.77
C MET A 1 -10.85 6.68 6.12
N LYS A 2 -11.13 7.47 7.14
CA LYS A 2 -10.48 7.30 8.44
C LYS A 2 -10.66 5.91 9.06
N GLU A 3 -11.88 5.37 8.99
CA GLU A 3 -12.17 4.02 9.50
C GLU A 3 -11.43 2.95 8.71
N VAL A 4 -11.33 3.12 7.40
CA VAL A 4 -10.62 2.19 6.53
C VAL A 4 -9.12 2.23 6.82
N LEU A 5 -8.55 3.42 7.06
CA LEU A 5 -7.14 3.55 7.42
C LEU A 5 -6.83 2.81 8.72
N GLU A 6 -7.72 2.89 9.72
CA GLU A 6 -7.54 2.15 10.96
C GLU A 6 -7.56 0.64 10.73
N LYS A 7 -8.42 0.16 9.83
CA LYS A 7 -8.45 -1.25 9.44
C LYS A 7 -7.16 -1.67 8.73
N PHE A 8 -6.61 -0.81 7.87
CA PHE A 8 -5.32 -1.09 7.23
C PHE A 8 -4.18 -1.16 8.23
N LYS A 9 -4.20 -0.36 9.28
CA LYS A 9 -3.21 -0.47 10.36
C LYS A 9 -3.27 -1.84 11.01
N THR A 10 -4.48 -2.34 11.26
CA THR A 10 -4.70 -3.68 11.80
C THR A 10 -4.17 -4.75 10.84
N ILE A 11 -4.46 -4.61 9.55
CA ILE A 11 -3.98 -5.55 8.52
C ILE A 11 -2.45 -5.59 8.49
N ILE A 12 -1.82 -4.44 8.47
CA ILE A 12 -0.35 -4.33 8.46
C ILE A 12 0.25 -4.99 9.69
N LYS A 13 -0.27 -4.66 10.87
CA LYS A 13 0.23 -5.22 12.12
C LYS A 13 0.10 -6.74 12.14
N SER A 14 -1.05 -7.25 11.71
CA SER A 14 -1.29 -8.69 11.68
C SER A 14 -0.32 -9.42 10.75
N LEU A 15 -0.12 -8.89 9.55
CA LEU A 15 0.78 -9.51 8.58
C LEU A 15 2.24 -9.39 9.01
N GLU A 16 2.64 -8.26 9.56
CA GLU A 16 4.00 -8.07 10.02
C GLU A 16 4.35 -8.98 11.19
N SER A 17 3.41 -9.27 12.06
CA SER A 17 3.67 -10.14 13.20
C SER A 17 3.94 -11.59 12.79
N GLY A 18 3.40 -12.00 11.64
CA GLY A 18 3.58 -13.36 11.12
C GLY A 18 4.70 -13.51 10.11
N HIS A 19 5.13 -12.42 9.47
CA HIS A 19 6.01 -12.50 8.30
C HIS A 19 7.22 -11.57 8.36
N GLY A 20 7.15 -10.47 9.08
CA GLY A 20 8.17 -9.44 9.10
C GLY A 20 7.66 -8.11 8.57
N SER A 21 8.49 -7.08 8.64
CA SER A 21 8.08 -5.72 8.29
C SER A 21 7.87 -5.54 6.79
N PHE A 22 6.89 -4.69 6.44
CA PHE A 22 6.81 -4.15 5.09
C PHE A 22 7.88 -3.07 4.91
N LEU A 23 8.39 -2.95 3.70
CA LEU A 23 9.17 -1.78 3.28
C LEU A 23 8.24 -0.61 3.01
N VAL A 24 7.20 -0.86 2.21
CA VAL A 24 6.21 0.13 1.80
C VAL A 24 4.82 -0.49 1.84
N PHE A 25 3.87 0.26 2.36
CA PHE A 25 2.45 -0.07 2.25
C PHE A 25 1.71 1.26 2.02
N ALA A 26 1.16 1.43 0.83
CA ALA A 26 0.55 2.69 0.43
C ALA A 26 -0.78 2.47 -0.29
N LEU A 27 -1.64 3.48 -0.22
CA LEU A 27 -2.91 3.52 -0.93
C LEU A 27 -2.88 4.72 -1.87
N PHE A 28 -3.05 4.46 -3.17
CA PHE A 28 -3.08 5.52 -4.18
C PHE A 28 -4.47 5.64 -4.77
N LEU A 29 -5.07 6.82 -4.67
CA LEU A 29 -6.35 7.12 -5.32
C LEU A 29 -6.10 7.63 -6.73
N ARG A 30 -6.43 6.80 -7.72
CA ARG A 30 -6.36 7.20 -9.11
C ARG A 30 -7.62 7.97 -9.51
N GLU A 31 -7.43 9.00 -10.30
CA GLU A 31 -8.55 9.83 -10.74
C GLU A 31 -9.24 9.26 -11.98
N LYS A 32 -8.48 8.66 -12.89
CA LYS A 32 -8.99 8.18 -14.18
C LYS A 32 -8.73 6.69 -14.37
N PRO A 33 -9.61 5.97 -15.08
CA PRO A 33 -10.90 6.41 -15.66
C PRO A 33 -11.98 6.66 -14.62
N PHE A 34 -11.86 6.07 -13.44
CA PHE A 34 -12.77 6.26 -12.29
C PHE A 34 -11.92 6.44 -11.04
N GLU A 35 -12.45 7.16 -10.07
CA GLU A 35 -11.82 7.22 -8.75
C GLU A 35 -11.80 5.81 -8.16
N THR A 36 -10.61 5.27 -7.98
CA THR A 36 -10.42 3.94 -7.40
C THR A 36 -9.06 3.89 -6.71
N TRP A 37 -8.98 3.06 -5.68
CA TRP A 37 -7.74 2.91 -4.89
C TRP A 37 -6.93 1.73 -5.37
N ASP A 38 -5.62 1.94 -5.48
CA ASP A 38 -4.65 0.86 -5.63
C ASP A 38 -3.91 0.67 -4.31
N ILE A 39 -3.58 -0.58 -4.00
CA ILE A 39 -2.79 -0.92 -2.82
C ILE A 39 -1.38 -1.23 -3.30
N ILE A 40 -0.40 -0.43 -2.87
CA ILE A 40 1.00 -0.56 -3.30
C ILE A 40 1.81 -1.12 -2.15
N ILE A 41 2.42 -2.28 -2.35
CA ILE A 41 3.09 -3.01 -1.26
C ILE A 41 4.46 -3.50 -1.71
N SER A 42 5.44 -3.40 -0.81
CA SER A 42 6.73 -4.07 -0.98
C SER A 42 7.20 -4.62 0.36
N ALA A 43 7.75 -5.83 0.31
CA ALA A 43 8.36 -6.49 1.47
C ALA A 43 9.32 -7.57 0.97
N THR A 44 10.35 -7.85 1.75
CA THR A 44 11.33 -8.89 1.36
C THR A 44 10.73 -10.29 1.37
N TRP A 45 9.65 -10.49 2.12
CA TRP A 45 8.97 -11.79 2.24
C TRP A 45 7.82 -11.98 1.24
N LEU A 46 7.59 -11.02 0.34
CA LEU A 46 6.61 -11.12 -0.74
C LEU A 46 7.32 -11.25 -2.08
N ASN A 47 6.74 -12.03 -2.97
CA ASN A 47 7.27 -12.21 -4.33
C ASN A 47 6.24 -11.71 -5.34
N SER A 48 6.58 -10.65 -6.07
CA SER A 48 5.67 -10.00 -7.02
C SER A 48 5.28 -10.91 -8.20
N SER A 49 6.04 -11.97 -8.45
CA SER A 49 5.74 -12.92 -9.53
C SER A 49 4.97 -14.16 -9.07
N GLU A 50 4.66 -14.28 -7.77
CA GLU A 50 3.95 -15.44 -7.24
C GLU A 50 2.52 -15.10 -6.86
N LEU A 51 1.56 -15.87 -7.38
CA LEU A 51 0.15 -15.70 -7.07
C LEU A 51 -0.14 -15.86 -5.56
N SER A 52 0.62 -16.73 -4.89
CA SER A 52 0.45 -16.96 -3.45
C SER A 52 0.64 -15.68 -2.62
N SER A 53 1.55 -14.79 -3.04
CA SER A 53 1.75 -13.51 -2.35
C SER A 53 0.52 -12.61 -2.47
N TYR A 54 -0.08 -12.54 -3.66
CA TYR A 54 -1.31 -11.76 -3.87
C TYR A 54 -2.48 -12.35 -3.09
N LYS A 55 -2.61 -13.67 -3.06
CA LYS A 55 -3.67 -14.36 -2.31
C LYS A 55 -3.55 -14.11 -0.81
N LEU A 56 -2.34 -14.08 -0.28
CA LEU A 56 -2.10 -13.81 1.13
C LEU A 56 -2.63 -12.42 1.51
N ILE A 57 -2.29 -11.41 0.73
CA ILE A 57 -2.75 -10.05 0.97
C ILE A 57 -4.26 -9.94 0.79
N SER A 58 -4.78 -10.48 -0.31
CA SER A 58 -6.22 -10.43 -0.61
C SER A 58 -7.05 -11.10 0.48
N ALA A 59 -6.61 -12.25 0.98
CA ALA A 59 -7.32 -12.96 2.05
C ALA A 59 -7.40 -12.13 3.33
N LYS A 60 -6.32 -11.46 3.68
CA LYS A 60 -6.30 -10.59 4.88
C LYS A 60 -7.21 -9.38 4.69
N LEU A 61 -7.22 -8.79 3.50
CA LEU A 61 -8.13 -7.68 3.19
C LEU A 61 -9.59 -8.11 3.34
N GLN A 62 -9.95 -9.27 2.79
CA GLN A 62 -11.32 -9.78 2.86
C GLN A 62 -11.73 -10.15 4.29
N GLU A 63 -10.78 -10.56 5.11
CA GLU A 63 -11.03 -10.88 6.53
C GLU A 63 -11.39 -9.62 7.33
N VAL A 64 -10.73 -8.50 7.06
CA VAL A 64 -10.82 -7.29 7.88
C VAL A 64 -11.79 -6.25 7.31
N LEU A 65 -11.80 -6.07 5.99
CA LEU A 65 -12.65 -5.07 5.34
C LEU A 65 -14.05 -5.62 5.11
N THR A 66 -15.06 -4.74 5.15
CA THR A 66 -16.40 -5.10 4.69
C THR A 66 -16.39 -5.28 3.17
N GLY A 67 -17.44 -5.92 2.62
CA GLY A 67 -17.55 -6.06 1.17
C GLY A 67 -17.54 -4.73 0.44
N GLN A 68 -18.23 -3.72 0.98
CA GLN A 68 -18.27 -2.39 0.37
C GLN A 68 -16.90 -1.70 0.42
N GLU A 69 -16.19 -1.84 1.53
CA GLU A 69 -14.85 -1.29 1.65
C GLU A 69 -13.89 -1.95 0.67
N PHE A 70 -13.95 -3.29 0.58
CA PHE A 70 -13.09 -4.05 -0.31
C PHE A 70 -13.29 -3.64 -1.77
N LEU A 71 -14.53 -3.35 -2.18
CA LEU A 71 -14.84 -2.96 -3.55
C LEU A 71 -14.24 -1.60 -3.95
N GLN A 72 -13.80 -0.79 -3.01
CA GLN A 72 -13.15 0.49 -3.30
C GLN A 72 -11.73 0.31 -3.83
N PHE A 73 -11.16 -0.89 -3.69
CA PHE A 73 -9.78 -1.18 -4.07
C PHE A 73 -9.77 -2.03 -5.32
N SER A 74 -9.22 -1.49 -6.41
CA SER A 74 -9.28 -2.15 -7.70
C SER A 74 -8.15 -3.14 -7.91
N ARG A 75 -6.98 -2.91 -7.31
CA ARG A 75 -5.86 -3.83 -7.50
C ARG A 75 -4.84 -3.76 -6.36
N ILE A 76 -4.14 -4.88 -6.21
CA ILE A 76 -2.99 -5.02 -5.32
C ILE A 76 -1.76 -5.01 -6.23
N VAL A 77 -0.84 -4.09 -5.97
CA VAL A 77 0.40 -3.96 -6.75
C VAL A 77 1.56 -4.32 -5.83
N LEU A 78 2.17 -5.47 -6.07
CA LEU A 78 3.35 -5.91 -5.33
C LEU A 78 4.60 -5.49 -6.11
N LEU A 79 5.48 -4.75 -5.46
CA LEU A 79 6.71 -4.25 -6.04
C LEU A 79 7.91 -4.91 -5.36
N ASP A 80 8.93 -5.21 -6.14
CA ASP A 80 10.16 -5.77 -5.59
C ASP A 80 10.89 -4.71 -4.75
N PRO A 81 11.66 -5.12 -3.72
CA PRO A 81 12.36 -4.16 -2.86
C PRO A 81 13.30 -3.20 -3.60
N ASP A 82 13.83 -3.60 -4.74
CA ASP A 82 14.75 -2.78 -5.55
C ASP A 82 14.03 -1.93 -6.61
N ASP A 83 12.70 -1.97 -6.65
CA ASP A 83 11.91 -1.17 -7.59
C ASP A 83 12.13 0.32 -7.30
N GLN A 84 12.25 1.11 -8.37
CA GLN A 84 12.47 2.56 -8.24
C GLN A 84 11.33 3.27 -7.51
N THR A 85 10.11 2.79 -7.67
CA THR A 85 8.94 3.33 -6.95
C THR A 85 9.10 3.14 -5.45
N VAL A 86 9.57 1.98 -5.03
CA VAL A 86 9.82 1.68 -3.61
C VAL A 86 10.88 2.63 -3.06
N LYS A 87 11.97 2.80 -3.79
CA LYS A 87 13.04 3.71 -3.38
C LYS A 87 12.56 5.15 -3.27
N PHE A 88 11.75 5.58 -4.22
CA PHE A 88 11.16 6.93 -4.20
C PHE A 88 10.31 7.13 -2.95
N LEU A 89 9.42 6.19 -2.64
CA LEU A 89 8.54 6.29 -1.49
C LEU A 89 9.30 6.23 -0.16
N LEU A 90 10.33 5.40 -0.08
CA LEU A 90 11.17 5.33 1.12
C LEU A 90 11.92 6.63 1.39
N ASP A 91 12.35 7.31 0.33
CA ASP A 91 13.05 8.59 0.46
C ASP A 91 12.10 9.74 0.73
N LEU A 92 10.83 9.62 0.31
CA LEU A 92 9.83 10.68 0.47
C LEU A 92 9.48 10.91 1.94
N GLU A 93 9.25 9.85 2.69
CA GLU A 93 8.87 9.94 4.10
C GLU A 93 9.09 8.60 4.78
N THR A 94 9.41 8.63 6.08
CA THR A 94 9.47 7.45 6.92
C THR A 94 8.17 7.36 7.73
N VAL A 95 7.50 6.21 7.66
CA VAL A 95 6.26 5.96 8.42
C VAL A 95 6.41 4.66 9.19
N LYS A 96 6.32 4.74 10.51
CA LYS A 96 6.48 3.62 11.42
C LYS A 96 5.15 3.24 12.09
N ASN A 97 5.22 2.34 13.03
CA ASN A 97 4.11 1.72 13.74
C ASN A 97 2.89 2.63 13.97
N GLY A 98 1.77 2.25 13.37
CA GLY A 98 0.49 2.90 13.60
C GLY A 98 0.34 4.30 12.99
N GLY A 99 1.38 4.83 12.36
CA GLY A 99 1.31 6.12 11.71
C GLY A 99 0.80 6.04 10.28
N TYR A 100 0.54 7.19 9.70
CA TYR A 100 0.35 7.31 8.27
C TYR A 100 0.65 8.76 7.85
N LYS A 101 0.94 8.94 6.57
CA LYS A 101 1.15 10.26 5.99
C LYS A 101 0.28 10.39 4.75
N GLU A 102 -0.47 11.47 4.68
CA GLU A 102 -1.29 11.78 3.52
C GLU A 102 -0.54 12.74 2.59
N PHE A 103 -0.62 12.48 1.28
CA PHE A 103 -0.04 13.34 0.26
C PHE A 103 -1.09 13.73 -0.76
N SER A 104 -1.04 14.98 -1.24
CA SER A 104 -1.73 15.34 -2.48
C SER A 104 -1.06 14.59 -3.64
N GLY A 105 -1.79 14.35 -4.70
CA GLY A 105 -1.28 13.52 -5.79
C GLY A 105 -0.25 14.17 -6.69
N GLU A 106 0.01 15.48 -6.57
CA GLU A 106 0.84 16.21 -7.53
C GLU A 106 2.25 15.63 -7.70
N ALA A 107 2.99 15.45 -6.60
CA ALA A 107 4.35 14.93 -6.66
C ALA A 107 4.39 13.51 -7.21
N LEU A 108 3.38 12.71 -6.90
CA LEU A 108 3.30 11.32 -7.36
C LEU A 108 2.86 11.24 -8.82
N THR A 109 1.99 12.14 -9.27
CA THR A 109 1.55 12.20 -10.66
C THR A 109 2.72 12.47 -11.61
N GLU A 110 3.65 13.34 -11.21
CA GLU A 110 4.86 13.59 -12.00
C GLU A 110 5.74 12.37 -12.13
N LYS A 111 5.81 11.55 -11.08
CA LYS A 111 6.65 10.35 -11.06
C LYS A 111 5.99 9.19 -11.80
N PHE A 112 4.69 9.01 -11.62
CA PHE A 112 3.92 7.92 -12.25
C PHE A 112 3.12 8.48 -13.39
N LYS A 113 3.06 7.78 -14.52
CA LYS A 113 2.46 8.26 -15.77
C LYS A 113 0.93 8.22 -15.77
N PHE A 114 0.30 8.35 -14.61
CA PHE A 114 -1.15 8.43 -14.48
C PHE A 114 -1.49 9.37 -13.32
N THR A 115 -2.68 9.96 -13.37
CA THR A 115 -3.07 10.97 -12.37
C THR A 115 -3.43 10.32 -11.04
N ILE A 116 -2.71 10.70 -10.01
CA ILE A 116 -2.98 10.31 -8.63
C ILE A 116 -3.57 11.53 -7.93
N LYS A 117 -4.78 11.37 -7.41
CA LYS A 117 -5.48 12.45 -6.72
C LYS A 117 -5.01 12.60 -5.28
N ARG A 118 -4.76 11.49 -4.61
CA ARG A 118 -4.38 11.45 -3.20
C ARG A 118 -3.65 10.15 -2.90
N ALA A 119 -2.76 10.18 -1.92
CA ALA A 119 -2.08 8.98 -1.46
C ALA A 119 -1.96 8.96 0.05
N TYR A 120 -2.06 7.77 0.62
CA TYR A 120 -1.76 7.52 2.03
C TYR A 120 -0.59 6.56 2.10
N LEU A 121 0.45 6.93 2.83
CA LEU A 121 1.60 6.09 3.09
C LEU A 121 1.48 5.58 4.51
N LEU A 122 1.22 4.27 4.66
CA LEU A 122 0.94 3.63 5.94
C LEU A 122 2.16 2.94 6.53
N ARG A 123 3.13 2.60 5.68
CA ARG A 123 4.40 2.05 6.10
C ARG A 123 5.45 2.47 5.09
N SER A 124 6.57 3.00 5.58
CA SER A 124 7.73 3.32 4.76
C SER A 124 8.94 3.22 5.68
N LEU A 125 9.63 2.10 5.63
CA LEU A 125 10.69 1.80 6.58
C LEU A 125 11.82 1.08 5.86
N LYS A 126 12.96 1.77 5.75
CA LYS A 126 14.15 1.19 5.14
C LYS A 126 14.64 0.03 6.00
N GLN A 127 14.96 -1.07 5.35
CA GLN A 127 15.56 -2.22 6.03
C GLN A 127 17.05 -1.96 6.23
N PRO A 128 17.63 -2.42 7.36
CA PRO A 128 19.06 -2.27 7.61
C PRO A 128 19.90 -3.08 6.65
#